data_e92c41d200552da5790a1ee5e0f2cb8a
#
_entry.id   e92c41d200552da5790a1ee5e0f2cb8a
#
_cell.length_a   1.000
_cell.length_b   1.000
_cell.length_c   1.000
_cell.angle_alpha   90.00
_cell.angle_beta   90.00
_cell.angle_gamma   90.00
#
_symmetry.space_group_name_H-M   'P 1'
#
loop_
_entity.id
_entity.type
_entity.pdbx_description
1 polymer ?
#
loop_
_entity_poly.entity_id
_entity_poly.type
_entity_poly.pdbx_seq_one_letter_code
_entity_poly.pdbx_strand_id
1 'polypeptide(L)'
;SVRKFPQYGKLSHRKVDELLNGVRVEIEEGKKDPIDFALWKSAKPGEISWDSPWGKGRPGWHIECSAMALDTLGETIDIHGGGRDLLFPHHENEIAQSEALTGKKFANFWTYCGLIKINGEKMSKSLGNSLTIRDALKRYNYEVIKYVMFSKHYASDVDILDSDYQIAESHLYYFYTTIQAMLDFINSYGGNESEEGLADDISGKIVSDFIEVMDDDFNTSAALANLYSIFKYANASMKGAKKSNRKATANTMAKILEELHKAYTVLGLFEQDPETFVVELKKKYLKKIEVDEDYINEQIKKRAEAKKLKNFELADSIRDILNDKGIILNDSREGTTWDVKALYKIGG
;
A
#
# COMPACT_ATOMS: atom_id res chain seq x y z
N SER A 1 35.78 -1.95 -19.92
CA SER A 1 36.03 -0.52 -20.24
C SER A 1 34.73 0.13 -20.70
N VAL A 2 34.31 1.16 -19.98
CA VAL A 2 33.06 1.91 -20.26
C VAL A 2 33.12 2.58 -21.64
N ARG A 3 34.23 3.15 -22.03
CA ARG A 3 34.38 3.83 -23.33
C ARG A 3 34.27 2.92 -24.55
N LYS A 4 34.34 1.60 -24.36
CA LYS A 4 34.08 0.62 -25.42
C LYS A 4 32.58 0.34 -25.67
N PHE A 5 31.70 0.83 -24.78
CA PHE A 5 30.26 0.77 -24.96
C PHE A 5 29.72 2.17 -25.28
N PRO A 6 29.50 2.50 -26.57
CA PRO A 6 29.19 3.87 -27.01
C PRO A 6 27.87 4.43 -26.42
N GLN A 7 26.96 3.54 -26.03
CA GLN A 7 25.64 3.90 -25.49
C GLN A 7 25.63 4.02 -23.96
N TYR A 8 26.81 4.03 -23.29
CA TYR A 8 26.86 4.18 -21.84
C TYR A 8 26.26 5.52 -21.41
N GLY A 9 25.39 5.48 -20.40
CA GLY A 9 24.66 6.63 -19.94
C GLY A 9 23.26 6.79 -20.55
N LYS A 10 22.83 5.87 -21.42
CA LYS A 10 21.53 5.97 -22.11
C LYS A 10 20.33 5.84 -21.18
N LEU A 11 20.44 5.11 -20.07
CA LEU A 11 19.38 4.94 -19.08
C LEU A 11 19.32 6.12 -18.11
N SER A 12 20.49 6.52 -17.61
CA SER A 12 20.61 7.59 -16.60
C SER A 12 20.66 8.99 -17.22
N HIS A 13 20.70 9.10 -18.56
CA HIS A 13 20.90 10.33 -19.31
C HIS A 13 22.18 11.10 -18.94
N ARG A 14 23.23 10.38 -18.47
CA ARG A 14 24.53 10.94 -18.08
C ARG A 14 25.53 10.81 -19.21
N LYS A 15 26.26 11.87 -19.47
CA LYS A 15 27.38 11.84 -20.40
C LYS A 15 28.64 11.37 -19.70
N VAL A 16 29.39 10.47 -20.36
CA VAL A 16 30.62 9.88 -19.82
C VAL A 16 31.62 10.95 -19.36
N ASP A 17 31.78 12.03 -20.16
CA ASP A 17 32.74 13.09 -19.86
C ASP A 17 32.29 13.98 -18.67
N GLU A 18 30.98 14.08 -18.39
CA GLU A 18 30.44 14.79 -17.25
C GLU A 18 30.65 14.02 -15.93
N LEU A 19 30.75 12.69 -16.00
CA LEU A 19 31.01 11.83 -14.84
C LEU A 19 32.38 12.08 -14.22
N LEU A 20 33.34 12.54 -15.01
CA LEU A 20 34.69 12.89 -14.52
C LEU A 20 34.71 14.23 -13.77
N ASN A 21 33.81 15.15 -14.05
CA ASN A 21 33.80 16.50 -13.48
C ASN A 21 33.12 16.59 -12.09
N GLY A 22 32.42 15.59 -11.65
CA GLY A 22 31.64 15.60 -10.39
C GLY A 22 32.10 14.64 -9.31
N VAL A 23 33.05 13.75 -9.60
CA VAL A 23 33.45 12.70 -8.67
C VAL A 23 34.91 12.90 -8.29
N ARG A 24 35.18 13.21 -7.00
CA ARG A 24 36.47 12.93 -6.39
C ARG A 24 36.65 11.41 -6.32
N VAL A 25 36.96 10.78 -7.46
CA VAL A 25 37.30 9.36 -7.50
C VAL A 25 38.77 9.27 -7.12
N GLU A 26 39.06 8.73 -5.94
CA GLU A 26 40.35 8.09 -5.72
C GLU A 26 40.48 7.01 -6.79
N ILE A 27 41.47 7.21 -7.69
CA ILE A 27 41.74 6.26 -8.76
C ILE A 27 42.23 4.99 -8.06
N GLU A 28 41.37 3.95 -8.01
CA GLU A 28 41.79 2.65 -7.52
C GLU A 28 42.97 2.19 -8.40
N GLU A 29 44.09 1.85 -7.76
CA GLU A 29 45.27 1.32 -8.45
C GLU A 29 44.88 0.18 -9.39
N GLY A 30 45.24 0.30 -10.67
CA GLY A 30 44.98 -0.72 -11.70
C GLY A 30 43.85 -0.41 -12.69
N LYS A 31 43.04 0.64 -12.52
CA LYS A 31 42.10 1.10 -13.52
C LYS A 31 42.80 1.88 -14.64
N LYS A 32 42.47 1.55 -15.92
CA LYS A 32 42.97 2.29 -17.08
C LYS A 32 42.24 3.62 -17.29
N ASP A 33 40.97 3.67 -16.94
CA ASP A 33 40.11 4.85 -16.98
C ASP A 33 39.34 4.91 -15.66
N PRO A 34 39.24 6.07 -14.99
CA PRO A 34 38.52 6.22 -13.72
C PRO A 34 37.06 5.81 -13.76
N ILE A 35 36.40 5.87 -14.94
CA ILE A 35 35.02 5.49 -15.14
C ILE A 35 34.82 3.96 -15.35
N ASP A 36 35.92 3.22 -15.57
CA ASP A 36 35.84 1.76 -15.71
C ASP A 36 35.41 1.12 -14.37
N PHE A 37 34.66 0.03 -14.44
CA PHE A 37 34.21 -0.70 -13.27
C PHE A 37 34.67 -2.16 -13.30
N ALA A 38 34.79 -2.77 -12.11
CA ALA A 38 35.30 -4.11 -11.97
C ALA A 38 34.24 -5.16 -12.32
N LEU A 39 34.59 -6.11 -13.21
CA LEU A 39 33.79 -7.32 -13.46
C LEU A 39 34.20 -8.45 -12.51
N TRP A 40 35.50 -8.54 -12.20
CA TRP A 40 36.08 -9.50 -11.28
C TRP A 40 36.98 -8.78 -10.30
N LYS A 41 36.88 -9.07 -9.01
CA LYS A 41 37.71 -8.49 -7.95
C LYS A 41 38.59 -9.56 -7.34
N SER A 42 39.88 -9.28 -7.20
CA SER A 42 40.80 -10.16 -6.47
C SER A 42 40.34 -10.37 -5.04
N ALA A 43 40.38 -11.60 -4.54
CA ALA A 43 39.98 -11.93 -3.19
C ALA A 43 41.00 -11.39 -2.17
N LYS A 44 40.50 -10.87 -1.05
CA LYS A 44 41.30 -10.57 0.12
C LYS A 44 41.43 -11.83 1.00
N PRO A 45 42.45 -11.91 1.86
CA PRO A 45 42.55 -13.02 2.80
C PRO A 45 41.28 -13.21 3.65
N GLY A 46 40.73 -14.42 3.64
CA GLY A 46 39.51 -14.76 4.38
C GLY A 46 38.18 -14.49 3.66
N GLU A 47 38.21 -13.86 2.46
CA GLU A 47 37.00 -13.71 1.64
C GLU A 47 36.66 -15.00 0.88
N ILE A 48 35.35 -15.23 0.67
CA ILE A 48 34.87 -16.26 -0.24
C ILE A 48 35.36 -15.93 -1.65
N SER A 49 35.95 -16.92 -2.34
CA SER A 49 36.56 -16.72 -3.64
C SER A 49 36.46 -17.96 -4.52
N TRP A 50 36.54 -17.73 -5.82
CA TRP A 50 36.58 -18.76 -6.85
C TRP A 50 37.85 -18.60 -7.68
N ASP A 51 38.27 -19.70 -8.30
CA ASP A 51 39.39 -19.68 -9.25
C ASP A 51 38.97 -19.03 -10.57
N SER A 52 39.87 -18.26 -11.15
CA SER A 52 39.64 -17.62 -12.45
C SER A 52 40.98 -17.52 -13.21
N PRO A 53 40.94 -17.21 -14.53
CA PRO A 53 42.15 -16.95 -15.30
C PRO A 53 43.01 -15.79 -14.77
N TRP A 54 42.42 -14.93 -13.93
CA TRP A 54 43.09 -13.78 -13.32
C TRP A 54 43.47 -14.02 -11.85
N GLY A 55 43.40 -15.26 -11.38
CA GLY A 55 43.63 -15.64 -9.99
C GLY A 55 42.35 -15.78 -9.17
N LYS A 56 42.53 -16.08 -7.86
CA LYS A 56 41.37 -16.19 -6.94
C LYS A 56 40.69 -14.84 -6.74
N GLY A 57 39.36 -14.84 -6.88
CA GLY A 57 38.58 -13.63 -6.77
C GLY A 57 37.09 -13.89 -6.66
N ARG A 58 36.33 -12.82 -6.77
CA ARG A 58 34.87 -12.83 -6.74
C ARG A 58 34.31 -11.89 -7.80
N PRO A 59 33.05 -12.09 -8.24
CA PRO A 59 32.41 -11.18 -9.18
C PRO A 59 32.33 -9.76 -8.60
N GLY A 60 32.39 -8.79 -9.48
CA GLY A 60 31.99 -7.41 -9.17
C GLY A 60 30.48 -7.32 -8.93
N TRP A 61 30.04 -6.31 -8.20
CA TRP A 61 28.64 -6.16 -7.80
C TRP A 61 27.66 -6.19 -8.98
N HIS A 62 27.98 -5.55 -10.10
CA HIS A 62 27.04 -5.41 -11.22
C HIS A 62 26.91 -6.69 -12.05
N ILE A 63 27.98 -7.47 -12.20
CA ILE A 63 27.98 -8.68 -13.04
C ILE A 63 27.14 -9.80 -12.43
N GLU A 64 26.94 -9.80 -11.11
CA GLU A 64 26.09 -10.79 -10.43
C GLU A 64 24.66 -10.71 -10.99
N CYS A 65 24.07 -9.53 -11.01
CA CYS A 65 22.70 -9.34 -11.53
C CYS A 65 22.62 -9.58 -13.04
N SER A 66 23.60 -9.09 -13.82
CA SER A 66 23.64 -9.31 -15.26
C SER A 66 23.70 -10.80 -15.61
N ALA A 67 24.55 -11.56 -14.92
CA ALA A 67 24.70 -12.98 -15.16
C ALA A 67 23.46 -13.78 -14.72
N MET A 68 22.90 -13.48 -13.54
CA MET A 68 21.69 -14.14 -13.05
C MET A 68 20.47 -13.86 -13.96
N ALA A 69 20.30 -12.61 -14.40
CA ALA A 69 19.21 -12.24 -15.30
C ALA A 69 19.34 -12.99 -16.64
N LEU A 70 20.56 -13.02 -17.20
CA LEU A 70 20.82 -13.72 -18.48
C LEU A 70 20.56 -15.22 -18.38
N ASP A 71 20.96 -15.86 -17.29
CA ASP A 71 20.83 -17.30 -17.07
C ASP A 71 19.37 -17.73 -16.83
N THR A 72 18.62 -16.91 -16.06
CA THR A 72 17.26 -17.28 -15.63
C THR A 72 16.14 -16.73 -16.50
N LEU A 73 16.31 -15.53 -17.08
CA LEU A 73 15.27 -14.78 -17.79
C LEU A 73 15.58 -14.59 -19.29
N GLY A 74 16.82 -14.88 -19.71
CA GLY A 74 17.25 -14.75 -21.10
C GLY A 74 17.90 -13.40 -21.40
N GLU A 75 18.18 -13.17 -22.70
CA GLU A 75 19.00 -12.05 -23.18
C GLU A 75 18.28 -10.68 -23.08
N THR A 76 16.95 -10.67 -23.12
CA THR A 76 16.10 -9.49 -22.95
C THR A 76 15.02 -9.81 -21.94
N ILE A 77 14.93 -9.01 -20.88
CA ILE A 77 13.90 -9.14 -19.86
C ILE A 77 12.78 -8.11 -20.08
N ASP A 78 11.56 -8.43 -19.64
CA ASP A 78 10.43 -7.54 -19.86
C ASP A 78 10.52 -6.31 -18.95
N ILE A 79 10.64 -6.52 -17.62
CA ILE A 79 10.67 -5.46 -16.63
C ILE A 79 11.89 -5.62 -15.75
N HIS A 80 12.66 -4.54 -15.56
CA HIS A 80 13.75 -4.46 -14.57
C HIS A 80 13.48 -3.31 -13.62
N GLY A 81 13.53 -3.58 -12.33
CA GLY A 81 13.19 -2.59 -11.31
C GLY A 81 14.18 -2.52 -10.17
N GLY A 82 14.19 -1.39 -9.48
CA GLY A 82 15.03 -1.20 -8.30
C GLY A 82 14.78 0.12 -7.59
N GLY A 83 15.55 0.38 -6.55
CA GLY A 83 15.59 1.71 -5.94
C GLY A 83 16.16 2.76 -6.90
N ARG A 84 15.73 4.00 -6.80
CA ARG A 84 16.22 5.09 -7.66
C ARG A 84 17.73 5.29 -7.55
N ASP A 85 18.31 4.95 -6.43
CA ASP A 85 19.75 4.99 -6.18
C ASP A 85 20.53 3.94 -6.99
N LEU A 86 19.87 2.89 -7.51
CA LEU A 86 20.48 1.89 -8.37
C LEU A 86 20.52 2.31 -9.85
N LEU A 87 19.75 3.32 -10.26
CA LEU A 87 19.74 3.82 -11.63
C LEU A 87 21.17 4.03 -12.16
N PHE A 88 21.99 4.66 -11.34
CA PHE A 88 23.41 4.88 -11.63
C PHE A 88 24.26 4.68 -10.36
N PRO A 89 25.38 3.93 -10.43
CA PRO A 89 25.93 3.31 -11.65
C PRO A 89 25.42 1.88 -11.93
N HIS A 90 24.63 1.26 -11.01
CA HIS A 90 24.36 -0.19 -11.03
C HIS A 90 23.66 -0.65 -12.32
N HIS A 91 22.46 -0.14 -12.59
CA HIS A 91 21.68 -0.55 -13.76
C HIS A 91 22.31 -0.11 -15.09
N GLU A 92 22.98 1.05 -15.12
CA GLU A 92 23.74 1.46 -16.30
C GLU A 92 24.87 0.49 -16.61
N ASN A 93 25.53 -0.04 -15.58
CA ASN A 93 26.59 -1.04 -15.71
C ASN A 93 26.05 -2.41 -16.14
N GLU A 94 24.88 -2.80 -15.65
CA GLU A 94 24.20 -4.03 -16.11
C GLU A 94 23.84 -3.96 -17.59
N ILE A 95 23.33 -2.83 -18.06
CA ILE A 95 23.08 -2.60 -19.50
C ILE A 95 24.38 -2.75 -20.28
N ALA A 96 25.45 -2.08 -19.86
CA ALA A 96 26.72 -2.14 -20.58
C ALA A 96 27.29 -3.56 -20.63
N GLN A 97 27.15 -4.35 -19.57
CA GLN A 97 27.58 -5.74 -19.53
C GLN A 97 26.74 -6.64 -20.44
N SER A 98 25.41 -6.59 -20.28
CA SER A 98 24.50 -7.48 -20.96
C SER A 98 24.43 -7.19 -22.47
N GLU A 99 24.28 -5.92 -22.84
CA GLU A 99 24.16 -5.54 -24.25
C GLU A 99 25.49 -5.62 -25.02
N ALA A 100 26.63 -5.39 -24.36
CA ALA A 100 27.93 -5.62 -24.99
C ALA A 100 28.19 -7.10 -25.26
N LEU A 101 27.62 -8.02 -24.47
CA LEU A 101 27.73 -9.45 -24.66
C LEU A 101 26.74 -9.99 -25.71
N THR A 102 25.48 -9.59 -25.61
CA THR A 102 24.38 -10.19 -26.39
C THR A 102 24.09 -9.44 -27.69
N GLY A 103 24.43 -8.15 -27.77
CA GLY A 103 24.00 -7.28 -28.86
C GLY A 103 22.51 -6.94 -28.86
N LYS A 104 21.78 -7.34 -27.82
CA LYS A 104 20.34 -7.13 -27.66
C LYS A 104 20.03 -6.17 -26.52
N LYS A 105 18.86 -5.53 -26.57
CA LYS A 105 18.35 -4.68 -25.49
C LYS A 105 18.20 -5.50 -24.20
N PHE A 106 18.74 -5.02 -23.09
CA PHE A 106 18.73 -5.77 -21.83
C PHE A 106 17.35 -5.84 -21.18
N ALA A 107 16.63 -4.70 -21.06
CA ALA A 107 15.29 -4.67 -20.49
C ALA A 107 14.36 -3.78 -21.31
N ASN A 108 13.10 -4.19 -21.46
CA ASN A 108 12.09 -3.43 -22.21
C ASN A 108 11.58 -2.24 -21.38
N PHE A 109 11.28 -2.47 -20.10
CA PHE A 109 10.76 -1.44 -19.18
C PHE A 109 11.64 -1.35 -17.94
N TRP A 110 11.79 -0.13 -17.44
CA TRP A 110 12.54 0.18 -16.21
C TRP A 110 11.61 0.86 -15.21
N THR A 111 11.58 0.35 -13.98
CA THR A 111 10.76 0.90 -12.89
C THR A 111 11.64 1.25 -11.69
N TYR A 112 11.39 2.40 -11.07
CA TYR A 112 12.20 2.87 -9.95
C TYR A 112 11.35 3.25 -8.76
N CYS A 113 11.57 2.55 -7.64
CA CYS A 113 10.96 2.92 -6.37
C CYS A 113 11.68 4.13 -5.75
N GLY A 114 10.88 5.01 -5.14
CA GLY A 114 11.39 6.07 -4.27
C GLY A 114 11.99 5.52 -2.98
N LEU A 115 12.60 6.40 -2.19
CA LEU A 115 13.20 6.05 -0.91
C LEU A 115 12.15 6.13 0.21
N ILE A 116 12.22 5.17 1.14
CA ILE A 116 11.46 5.24 2.38
C ILE A 116 12.26 6.04 3.40
N LYS A 117 11.61 7.07 3.97
CA LYS A 117 12.10 7.86 5.09
C LYS A 117 11.21 7.58 6.31
N ILE A 118 11.77 7.77 7.48
CA ILE A 118 11.04 7.72 8.75
C ILE A 118 11.40 8.99 9.51
N ASN A 119 10.40 9.83 9.79
CA ASN A 119 10.58 11.15 10.41
C ASN A 119 11.61 12.04 9.67
N GLY A 120 11.55 12.06 8.34
CA GLY A 120 12.42 12.87 7.49
C GLY A 120 13.80 12.30 7.22
N GLU A 121 14.21 11.23 7.92
CA GLU A 121 15.51 10.59 7.74
C GLU A 121 15.41 9.32 6.88
N LYS A 122 16.39 9.08 6.00
CA LYS A 122 16.47 7.83 5.23
C LYS A 122 16.49 6.64 6.17
N MET A 123 15.54 5.70 5.98
CA MET A 123 15.51 4.47 6.74
C MET A 123 16.79 3.66 6.50
N SER A 124 17.53 3.36 7.57
CA SER A 124 18.72 2.52 7.49
C SER A 124 18.96 1.73 8.77
N LYS A 125 19.57 0.54 8.63
CA LYS A 125 19.94 -0.30 9.78
C LYS A 125 20.98 0.38 10.67
N SER A 126 21.89 1.14 10.08
CA SER A 126 22.96 1.84 10.81
C SER A 126 22.45 2.97 11.72
N LEU A 127 21.32 3.60 11.35
CA LEU A 127 20.67 4.64 12.16
C LEU A 127 19.71 4.07 13.21
N GLY A 128 19.44 2.76 13.18
CA GLY A 128 18.52 2.13 14.12
C GLY A 128 17.05 2.55 13.95
N ASN A 129 16.73 3.30 12.88
CA ASN A 129 15.38 3.80 12.58
C ASN A 129 14.61 2.88 11.61
N SER A 130 15.10 1.66 11.37
CA SER A 130 14.44 0.74 10.45
C SER A 130 13.24 0.06 11.10
N LEU A 131 12.06 0.19 10.47
CA LEU A 131 10.89 -0.60 10.79
C LEU A 131 10.85 -1.80 9.85
N THR A 132 11.11 -3.00 10.36
CA THR A 132 10.98 -4.21 9.54
C THR A 132 9.49 -4.53 9.33
N ILE A 133 9.16 -5.21 8.21
CA ILE A 133 7.79 -5.69 7.97
C ILE A 133 7.31 -6.55 9.14
N ARG A 134 8.17 -7.40 9.69
CA ARG A 134 7.86 -8.25 10.87
C ARG A 134 7.50 -7.43 12.10
N ASP A 135 8.15 -6.29 12.34
CA ASP A 135 7.84 -5.44 13.49
C ASP A 135 6.60 -4.57 13.22
N ALA A 136 6.38 -4.14 11.98
CA ALA A 136 5.15 -3.48 11.58
C ALA A 136 3.92 -4.39 11.78
N LEU A 137 4.01 -5.67 11.39
CA LEU A 137 2.95 -6.67 11.56
C LEU A 137 2.60 -6.98 13.02
N LYS A 138 3.49 -6.71 13.98
CA LYS A 138 3.17 -6.80 15.41
C LYS A 138 2.25 -5.67 15.90
N ARG A 139 2.21 -4.54 15.17
CA ARG A 139 1.49 -3.32 15.57
C ARG A 139 0.25 -3.07 14.72
N TYR A 140 0.29 -3.45 13.45
CA TYR A 140 -0.70 -3.11 12.45
C TYR A 140 -1.12 -4.36 11.66
N ASN A 141 -2.38 -4.39 11.27
CA ASN A 141 -2.88 -5.37 10.32
C ASN A 141 -2.16 -5.22 8.97
N TYR A 142 -1.98 -6.33 8.25
CA TYR A 142 -1.23 -6.34 6.98
C TYR A 142 -1.87 -5.44 5.90
N GLU A 143 -3.21 -5.34 5.86
CA GLU A 143 -3.88 -4.46 4.92
C GLU A 143 -3.66 -2.98 5.25
N VAL A 144 -3.52 -2.63 6.52
CA VAL A 144 -3.16 -1.26 6.95
C VAL A 144 -1.77 -0.91 6.43
N ILE A 145 -0.81 -1.85 6.53
CA ILE A 145 0.55 -1.64 6.01
C ILE A 145 0.52 -1.47 4.48
N LYS A 146 -0.19 -2.35 3.76
CA LYS A 146 -0.38 -2.25 2.31
C LYS A 146 -1.02 -0.91 1.93
N TYR A 147 -2.09 -0.50 2.63
CA TYR A 147 -2.78 0.75 2.37
C TYR A 147 -1.85 1.97 2.50
N VAL A 148 -1.02 2.03 3.54
CA VAL A 148 -0.02 3.10 3.72
C VAL A 148 0.94 3.14 2.53
N MET A 149 1.45 1.98 2.11
CA MET A 149 2.36 1.90 0.97
C MET A 149 1.69 2.34 -0.34
N PHE A 150 0.46 1.88 -0.60
CA PHE A 150 -0.29 2.22 -1.82
C PHE A 150 -0.86 3.64 -1.82
N SER A 151 -0.91 4.32 -0.66
CA SER A 151 -1.38 5.72 -0.59
C SER A 151 -0.44 6.73 -1.24
N LYS A 152 0.74 6.30 -1.64
CA LYS A 152 1.74 7.09 -2.37
C LYS A 152 2.11 6.37 -3.66
N HIS A 153 2.46 7.14 -4.68
CA HIS A 153 3.00 6.56 -5.90
C HIS A 153 4.36 5.90 -5.62
N TYR A 154 4.57 4.68 -6.11
CA TYR A 154 5.77 3.88 -5.82
C TYR A 154 7.08 4.60 -6.17
N ALA A 155 7.07 5.45 -7.21
CA ALA A 155 8.24 6.21 -7.66
C ALA A 155 8.55 7.43 -6.78
N SER A 156 7.66 7.81 -5.85
CA SER A 156 7.86 8.94 -4.94
C SER A 156 8.64 8.54 -3.69
N ASP A 157 9.44 9.46 -3.16
CA ASP A 157 9.97 9.29 -1.81
C ASP A 157 8.83 9.35 -0.81
N VAL A 158 8.81 8.42 0.13
CA VAL A 158 7.75 8.30 1.13
C VAL A 158 8.34 8.51 2.52
N ASP A 159 7.86 9.53 3.23
CA ASP A 159 8.12 9.68 4.67
C ASP A 159 6.93 9.05 5.42
N ILE A 160 7.20 7.97 6.16
CA ILE A 160 6.18 7.22 6.88
C ILE A 160 6.16 7.67 8.34
N LEU A 161 5.00 8.16 8.77
CA LEU A 161 4.73 8.60 10.12
C LEU A 161 3.72 7.65 10.79
N ASP A 162 3.72 7.60 12.12
CA ASP A 162 2.70 6.84 12.87
C ASP A 162 1.26 7.32 12.56
N SER A 163 1.10 8.61 12.22
CA SER A 163 -0.18 9.18 11.77
C SER A 163 -0.70 8.57 10.48
N ASP A 164 0.19 8.15 9.55
CA ASP A 164 -0.22 7.54 8.28
C ASP A 164 -0.91 6.19 8.53
N TYR A 165 -0.40 5.41 9.48
CA TYR A 165 -1.06 4.16 9.90
C TYR A 165 -2.42 4.40 10.54
N GLN A 166 -2.56 5.46 11.37
CA GLN A 166 -3.84 5.80 11.99
C GLN A 166 -4.87 6.27 10.94
N ILE A 167 -4.44 7.02 9.95
CA ILE A 167 -5.25 7.42 8.79
C ILE A 167 -5.69 6.19 8.02
N ALA A 168 -4.77 5.28 7.70
CA ALA A 168 -5.06 4.04 6.98
C ALA A 168 -6.06 3.15 7.76
N GLU A 169 -5.90 3.01 9.08
CA GLU A 169 -6.85 2.31 9.95
C GLU A 169 -8.24 2.92 9.88
N SER A 170 -8.34 4.24 9.91
CA SER A 170 -9.63 4.95 9.81
C SER A 170 -10.30 4.76 8.43
N HIS A 171 -9.52 4.79 7.35
CA HIS A 171 -10.02 4.55 5.99
C HIS A 171 -10.52 3.11 5.82
N LEU A 172 -9.70 2.13 6.20
CA LEU A 172 -10.09 0.73 6.12
C LEU A 172 -11.27 0.41 7.05
N TYR A 173 -11.32 1.02 8.23
CA TYR A 173 -12.48 0.91 9.12
C TYR A 173 -13.77 1.37 8.43
N TYR A 174 -13.75 2.53 7.78
CA TYR A 174 -14.89 3.04 7.02
C TYR A 174 -15.29 2.09 5.89
N PHE A 175 -14.32 1.57 5.13
CA PHE A 175 -14.58 0.65 4.02
C PHE A 175 -15.16 -0.68 4.52
N TYR A 176 -14.53 -1.30 5.50
CA TYR A 176 -14.99 -2.57 6.06
C TYR A 176 -16.36 -2.47 6.74
N THR A 177 -16.62 -1.38 7.46
CA THR A 177 -17.96 -1.11 8.04
C THR A 177 -19.02 -0.97 6.94
N THR A 178 -18.69 -0.35 5.82
CA THR A 178 -19.58 -0.24 4.68
C THR A 178 -19.78 -1.58 3.98
N ILE A 179 -18.72 -2.38 3.80
CA ILE A 179 -18.83 -3.74 3.25
C ILE A 179 -19.76 -4.59 4.12
N GLN A 180 -19.62 -4.56 5.44
CA GLN A 180 -20.51 -5.26 6.35
C GLN A 180 -21.97 -4.81 6.17
N ALA A 181 -22.20 -3.49 6.10
CA ALA A 181 -23.55 -2.97 5.87
C ALA A 181 -24.13 -3.39 4.50
N MET A 182 -23.30 -3.49 3.46
CA MET A 182 -23.72 -4.00 2.14
C MET A 182 -24.10 -5.47 2.23
N LEU A 183 -23.33 -6.31 2.91
CA LEU A 183 -23.63 -7.74 3.12
C LEU A 183 -24.94 -7.92 3.89
N ASP A 184 -25.14 -7.16 4.97
CA ASP A 184 -26.35 -7.20 5.75
C ASP A 184 -27.58 -6.78 4.92
N PHE A 185 -27.42 -5.75 4.08
CA PHE A 185 -28.45 -5.27 3.18
C PHE A 185 -28.81 -6.30 2.09
N ILE A 186 -27.80 -6.93 1.49
CA ILE A 186 -27.96 -8.02 0.52
C ILE A 186 -28.73 -9.19 1.15
N ASN A 187 -28.32 -9.62 2.34
CA ASN A 187 -28.99 -10.71 3.07
C ASN A 187 -30.43 -10.37 3.42
N SER A 188 -30.70 -9.13 3.80
CA SER A 188 -32.04 -8.69 4.19
C SER A 188 -33.02 -8.58 3.02
N TYR A 189 -32.53 -8.29 1.80
CA TYR A 189 -33.41 -8.04 0.64
C TYR A 189 -33.15 -8.97 -0.55
N GLY A 190 -32.28 -9.97 -0.40
CA GLY A 190 -32.04 -11.04 -1.38
C GLY A 190 -31.31 -10.49 -2.63
N GLY A 191 -30.20 -9.73 -2.43
CA GLY A 191 -29.40 -9.19 -3.52
C GLY A 191 -28.75 -10.28 -4.38
N ASN A 192 -28.66 -10.01 -5.69
CA ASN A 192 -28.01 -10.87 -6.67
C ASN A 192 -27.31 -9.99 -7.72
N GLU A 193 -26.02 -10.22 -7.91
CA GLU A 193 -25.18 -9.46 -8.86
C GLU A 193 -25.59 -9.65 -10.33
N SER A 194 -26.23 -10.76 -10.65
CA SER A 194 -26.69 -11.06 -12.01
C SER A 194 -28.04 -10.42 -12.36
N GLU A 195 -28.76 -9.87 -11.38
CA GLU A 195 -30.07 -9.24 -11.57
C GLU A 195 -29.93 -7.71 -11.82
N GLU A 196 -31.00 -7.10 -12.34
CA GLU A 196 -31.03 -5.66 -12.59
C GLU A 196 -30.85 -4.86 -11.28
N GLY A 197 -29.92 -3.90 -11.28
CA GLY A 197 -29.63 -2.99 -10.20
C GLY A 197 -30.38 -1.67 -10.29
N LEU A 198 -29.84 -0.64 -9.64
CA LEU A 198 -30.33 0.75 -9.75
C LEU A 198 -30.03 1.32 -11.14
N ALA A 199 -30.86 2.26 -11.60
CA ALA A 199 -30.65 2.89 -12.90
C ALA A 199 -29.33 3.70 -13.01
N ASP A 200 -28.85 4.21 -11.87
CA ASP A 200 -27.60 4.94 -11.72
C ASP A 200 -26.45 4.05 -11.18
N ASP A 201 -26.53 2.75 -11.41
CA ASP A 201 -25.55 1.76 -10.95
C ASP A 201 -24.14 2.05 -11.48
N ILE A 202 -23.18 2.25 -10.55
CA ILE A 202 -21.79 2.55 -10.87
C ILE A 202 -20.91 1.30 -10.94
N SER A 203 -21.45 0.11 -10.60
CA SER A 203 -20.66 -1.12 -10.49
C SER A 203 -19.92 -1.43 -11.81
N GLY A 204 -20.57 -1.25 -12.95
CA GLY A 204 -19.98 -1.53 -14.26
C GLY A 204 -18.76 -0.69 -14.64
N LYS A 205 -18.37 0.29 -13.83
CA LYS A 205 -17.18 1.14 -14.05
C LYS A 205 -16.03 0.84 -13.10
N ILE A 206 -16.25 0.11 -12.01
CA ILE A 206 -15.26 -0.06 -10.94
C ILE A 206 -13.98 -0.69 -11.47
N VAL A 207 -14.08 -1.77 -12.23
CA VAL A 207 -12.91 -2.47 -12.82
C VAL A 207 -12.25 -1.61 -13.90
N SER A 208 -13.03 -0.97 -14.80
CA SER A 208 -12.46 -0.12 -15.85
C SER A 208 -11.72 1.10 -15.29
N ASP A 209 -12.30 1.77 -14.29
CA ASP A 209 -11.69 2.93 -13.63
C ASP A 209 -10.41 2.52 -12.85
N PHE A 210 -10.41 1.31 -12.26
CA PHE A 210 -9.23 0.75 -11.64
C PHE A 210 -8.12 0.47 -12.66
N ILE A 211 -8.45 -0.16 -13.78
CA ILE A 211 -7.48 -0.46 -14.85
C ILE A 211 -6.91 0.85 -15.42
N GLU A 212 -7.75 1.85 -15.69
CA GLU A 212 -7.31 3.15 -16.22
C GLU A 212 -6.24 3.80 -15.35
N VAL A 213 -6.45 3.85 -14.03
CA VAL A 213 -5.45 4.45 -13.13
C VAL A 213 -4.22 3.56 -12.91
N MET A 214 -4.36 2.24 -13.02
CA MET A 214 -3.22 1.32 -12.92
C MET A 214 -2.37 1.30 -14.19
N ASP A 215 -2.97 1.53 -15.36
CA ASP A 215 -2.27 1.70 -16.64
C ASP A 215 -1.48 3.03 -16.70
N ASP A 216 -1.81 4.00 -15.85
CA ASP A 216 -1.03 5.23 -15.64
C ASP A 216 0.08 5.00 -14.61
N ASP A 217 1.09 4.23 -15.00
CA ASP A 217 2.32 3.93 -14.22
C ASP A 217 2.03 3.38 -12.81
N PHE A 218 1.08 2.43 -12.71
CA PHE A 218 0.69 1.79 -11.44
C PHE A 218 0.26 2.79 -10.35
N ASN A 219 -0.60 3.75 -10.70
CA ASN A 219 -1.06 4.81 -9.82
C ASN A 219 -2.03 4.30 -8.74
N THR A 220 -1.49 3.53 -7.79
CA THR A 220 -2.25 2.95 -6.68
C THR A 220 -2.91 4.01 -5.79
N SER A 221 -2.31 5.21 -5.68
CA SER A 221 -2.90 6.29 -4.89
C SER A 221 -4.22 6.79 -5.49
N ALA A 222 -4.32 6.87 -6.83
CA ALA A 222 -5.57 7.19 -7.52
C ALA A 222 -6.58 6.04 -7.38
N ALA A 223 -6.14 4.77 -7.47
CA ALA A 223 -7.00 3.62 -7.23
C ALA A 223 -7.63 3.65 -5.83
N LEU A 224 -6.85 3.97 -4.78
CA LEU A 224 -7.38 4.14 -3.43
C LEU A 224 -8.35 5.33 -3.30
N ALA A 225 -8.12 6.42 -4.05
CA ALA A 225 -9.03 7.58 -4.06
C ALA A 225 -10.40 7.22 -4.65
N ASN A 226 -10.45 6.37 -5.69
CA ASN A 226 -11.70 5.89 -6.29
C ASN A 226 -12.60 5.16 -5.30
N LEU A 227 -12.02 4.45 -4.32
CA LEU A 227 -12.78 3.75 -3.27
C LEU A 227 -13.75 4.66 -2.53
N TYR A 228 -13.36 5.90 -2.24
CA TYR A 228 -14.25 6.82 -1.52
C TYR A 228 -15.53 7.10 -2.27
N SER A 229 -15.47 7.28 -3.57
CA SER A 229 -16.65 7.51 -4.42
C SER A 229 -17.57 6.29 -4.41
N ILE A 230 -17.00 5.09 -4.50
CA ILE A 230 -17.73 3.82 -4.50
C ILE A 230 -18.44 3.63 -3.16
N PHE A 231 -17.72 3.72 -2.05
CA PHE A 231 -18.31 3.49 -0.72
C PHE A 231 -19.28 4.59 -0.30
N LYS A 232 -19.05 5.85 -0.72
CA LYS A 232 -20.01 6.92 -0.53
C LYS A 232 -21.31 6.68 -1.29
N TYR A 233 -21.21 6.23 -2.55
CA TYR A 233 -22.38 5.85 -3.34
C TYR A 233 -23.14 4.69 -2.68
N ALA A 234 -22.45 3.63 -2.24
CA ALA A 234 -23.07 2.49 -1.59
C ALA A 234 -23.86 2.91 -0.33
N ASN A 235 -23.22 3.68 0.56
CA ASN A 235 -23.86 4.18 1.77
C ASN A 235 -25.09 5.08 1.44
N ALA A 236 -24.98 5.98 0.46
CA ALA A 236 -26.09 6.84 0.06
C ALA A 236 -27.25 6.04 -0.52
N SER A 237 -26.96 5.05 -1.37
CA SER A 237 -27.98 4.18 -2.00
C SER A 237 -28.72 3.33 -0.96
N MET A 238 -28.03 2.71 -0.02
CA MET A 238 -28.65 1.94 1.07
C MET A 238 -29.51 2.84 1.96
N LYS A 239 -29.02 4.02 2.36
CA LYS A 239 -29.75 4.99 3.16
C LYS A 239 -31.00 5.54 2.46
N GLY A 240 -30.91 5.74 1.14
CA GLY A 240 -32.01 6.24 0.29
C GLY A 240 -33.00 5.18 -0.16
N ALA A 241 -32.77 3.91 0.15
CA ALA A 241 -33.57 2.79 -0.34
C ALA A 241 -35.02 2.82 0.18
N LYS A 242 -35.99 2.89 -0.74
CA LYS A 242 -37.42 2.83 -0.48
C LYS A 242 -37.91 1.40 -0.67
N LYS A 243 -39.07 1.06 -0.11
CA LYS A 243 -39.67 -0.30 -0.24
C LYS A 243 -39.72 -0.77 -1.70
N SER A 244 -39.94 0.15 -2.66
CA SER A 244 -40.04 -0.16 -4.09
C SER A 244 -38.74 -0.51 -4.79
N ASN A 245 -37.59 -0.12 -4.27
CA ASN A 245 -36.29 -0.34 -4.92
C ASN A 245 -35.25 -1.07 -4.04
N ARG A 246 -35.63 -1.61 -2.88
CA ARG A 246 -34.70 -2.30 -1.97
C ARG A 246 -34.00 -3.48 -2.63
N LYS A 247 -34.76 -4.26 -3.43
CA LYS A 247 -34.21 -5.40 -4.17
C LYS A 247 -33.17 -4.92 -5.20
N ALA A 248 -33.49 -3.92 -6.02
CA ALA A 248 -32.55 -3.35 -6.97
C ALA A 248 -31.33 -2.73 -6.28
N THR A 249 -31.51 -2.07 -5.13
CA THR A 249 -30.38 -1.59 -4.32
C THR A 249 -29.51 -2.74 -3.83
N ALA A 250 -30.10 -3.84 -3.33
CA ALA A 250 -29.35 -5.01 -2.89
C ALA A 250 -28.59 -5.67 -4.05
N ASN A 251 -29.18 -5.74 -5.25
CA ASN A 251 -28.50 -6.23 -6.46
C ASN A 251 -27.29 -5.34 -6.81
N THR A 252 -27.44 -4.01 -6.76
CA THR A 252 -26.32 -3.09 -6.96
C THR A 252 -25.22 -3.27 -5.91
N MET A 253 -25.59 -3.49 -4.63
CA MET A 253 -24.56 -3.77 -3.60
C MET A 253 -23.80 -5.06 -3.89
N ALA A 254 -24.50 -6.13 -4.32
CA ALA A 254 -23.85 -7.39 -4.70
C ALA A 254 -22.88 -7.21 -5.88
N LYS A 255 -23.27 -6.47 -6.92
CA LYS A 255 -22.39 -6.13 -8.06
C LYS A 255 -21.17 -5.33 -7.62
N ILE A 256 -21.35 -4.32 -6.78
CA ILE A 256 -20.23 -3.51 -6.27
C ILE A 256 -19.24 -4.39 -5.52
N LEU A 257 -19.68 -5.30 -4.65
CA LEU A 257 -18.79 -6.21 -3.93
C LEU A 257 -18.03 -7.14 -4.88
N GLU A 258 -18.69 -7.68 -5.89
CA GLU A 258 -18.04 -8.51 -6.91
C GLU A 258 -16.97 -7.74 -7.67
N GLU A 259 -17.28 -6.53 -8.13
CA GLU A 259 -16.37 -5.69 -8.92
C GLU A 259 -15.20 -5.16 -8.06
N LEU A 260 -15.45 -4.82 -6.78
CA LEU A 260 -14.38 -4.50 -5.82
C LEU A 260 -13.43 -5.68 -5.64
N HIS A 261 -13.98 -6.88 -5.50
CA HIS A 261 -13.16 -8.09 -5.38
C HIS A 261 -12.30 -8.30 -6.63
N LYS A 262 -12.87 -8.21 -7.84
CA LYS A 262 -12.13 -8.33 -9.09
C LYS A 262 -11.00 -7.31 -9.22
N ALA A 263 -11.23 -6.05 -8.84
CA ALA A 263 -10.29 -4.97 -9.02
C ALA A 263 -9.20 -4.94 -7.92
N TYR A 264 -9.58 -5.03 -6.64
CA TYR A 264 -8.69 -4.69 -5.54
C TYR A 264 -7.99 -5.88 -4.86
N THR A 265 -8.38 -7.13 -5.17
CA THR A 265 -7.63 -8.32 -4.70
C THR A 265 -6.22 -8.39 -5.23
N VAL A 266 -5.92 -7.83 -6.42
CA VAL A 266 -4.54 -7.73 -6.93
C VAL A 266 -3.64 -6.91 -6.01
N LEU A 267 -4.22 -5.95 -5.26
CA LEU A 267 -3.52 -5.19 -4.22
C LEU A 267 -3.54 -5.93 -2.87
N GLY A 268 -4.28 -7.04 -2.76
CA GLY A 268 -4.50 -7.78 -1.52
C GLY A 268 -5.21 -6.92 -0.47
N LEU A 269 -6.26 -6.19 -0.89
CA LEU A 269 -7.17 -5.43 -0.05
C LEU A 269 -8.55 -6.11 -0.03
N PHE A 270 -9.26 -5.95 1.08
CA PHE A 270 -10.61 -6.51 1.29
C PHE A 270 -10.66 -8.05 1.28
N GLU A 271 -9.59 -8.69 1.76
CA GLU A 271 -9.50 -10.15 1.84
C GLU A 271 -9.96 -10.72 3.19
N GLN A 272 -10.18 -9.86 4.17
CA GLN A 272 -10.57 -10.28 5.52
C GLN A 272 -12.07 -10.29 5.70
N ASP A 273 -12.52 -11.06 6.69
CA ASP A 273 -13.91 -11.00 7.15
C ASP A 273 -14.22 -9.61 7.73
N PRO A 274 -15.22 -8.88 7.23
CA PRO A 274 -15.47 -7.49 7.62
C PRO A 274 -15.80 -7.33 9.11
N GLU A 275 -16.59 -8.23 9.68
CA GLU A 275 -16.95 -8.18 11.10
C GLU A 275 -15.72 -8.36 11.98
N THR A 276 -14.89 -9.35 11.67
CA THR A 276 -13.63 -9.62 12.39
C THR A 276 -12.69 -8.42 12.34
N PHE A 277 -12.47 -7.84 11.16
CA PHE A 277 -11.59 -6.68 10.99
C PHE A 277 -12.06 -5.50 11.84
N VAL A 278 -13.35 -5.17 11.78
CA VAL A 278 -13.95 -4.06 12.52
C VAL A 278 -13.83 -4.27 14.03
N VAL A 279 -14.15 -5.48 14.52
CA VAL A 279 -14.08 -5.83 15.94
C VAL A 279 -12.65 -5.78 16.47
N GLU A 280 -11.69 -6.33 15.74
CA GLU A 280 -10.28 -6.30 16.15
C GLU A 280 -9.74 -4.87 16.23
N LEU A 281 -10.09 -4.04 15.26
CA LEU A 281 -9.66 -2.65 15.23
C LEU A 281 -10.30 -1.84 16.37
N LYS A 282 -11.59 -2.02 16.63
CA LYS A 282 -12.26 -1.43 17.83
C LYS A 282 -11.56 -1.84 19.12
N LYS A 283 -11.28 -3.12 19.33
CA LYS A 283 -10.57 -3.62 20.51
C LYS A 283 -9.19 -2.99 20.68
N LYS A 284 -8.43 -2.84 19.59
CA LYS A 284 -7.13 -2.16 19.60
C LYS A 284 -7.25 -0.73 20.11
N TYR A 285 -8.25 0.01 19.63
CA TYR A 285 -8.44 1.41 20.02
C TYR A 285 -9.03 1.57 21.42
N LEU A 286 -9.94 0.70 21.86
CA LEU A 286 -10.43 0.65 23.25
C LEU A 286 -9.28 0.47 24.22
N LYS A 287 -8.36 -0.45 23.93
CA LYS A 287 -7.14 -0.64 24.73
C LYS A 287 -6.28 0.63 24.79
N LYS A 288 -6.18 1.36 23.67
CA LYS A 288 -5.39 2.61 23.58
C LYS A 288 -5.99 3.75 24.41
N ILE A 289 -7.32 3.82 24.50
CA ILE A 289 -8.04 4.84 25.27
C ILE A 289 -8.43 4.37 26.69
N GLU A 290 -8.01 3.17 27.07
CA GLU A 290 -8.25 2.55 28.39
C GLU A 290 -9.74 2.48 28.77
N VAL A 291 -10.60 2.14 27.80
CA VAL A 291 -12.04 1.96 27.99
C VAL A 291 -12.42 0.51 27.77
N ASP A 292 -13.20 -0.06 28.72
CA ASP A 292 -13.72 -1.41 28.62
C ASP A 292 -15.04 -1.44 27.84
N GLU A 293 -15.23 -2.44 27.00
CA GLU A 293 -16.45 -2.65 26.22
C GLU A 293 -17.66 -2.91 27.13
N ASP A 294 -17.48 -3.65 28.22
CA ASP A 294 -18.53 -3.90 29.20
C ASP A 294 -19.00 -2.61 29.87
N TYR A 295 -18.07 -1.70 30.19
CA TYR A 295 -18.42 -0.37 30.69
C TYR A 295 -19.28 0.41 29.68
N ILE A 296 -18.94 0.40 28.38
CA ILE A 296 -19.74 1.07 27.35
C ILE A 296 -21.15 0.49 27.30
N ASN A 297 -21.26 -0.84 27.26
CA ASN A 297 -22.54 -1.53 27.20
C ASN A 297 -23.40 -1.26 28.44
N GLU A 298 -22.81 -1.17 29.61
CA GLU A 298 -23.51 -0.78 30.85
C GLU A 298 -24.04 0.67 30.77
N GLN A 299 -23.22 1.60 30.27
CA GLN A 299 -23.65 3.00 30.12
C GLN A 299 -24.78 3.13 29.08
N ILE A 300 -24.73 2.36 27.96
CA ILE A 300 -25.81 2.33 26.98
C ILE A 300 -27.12 1.83 27.61
N LYS A 301 -27.09 0.79 28.46
CA LYS A 301 -28.27 0.30 29.21
C LYS A 301 -28.82 1.38 30.15
N LYS A 302 -27.95 2.01 30.95
CA LYS A 302 -28.36 3.11 31.86
C LYS A 302 -28.99 4.27 31.09
N ARG A 303 -28.40 4.64 29.93
CA ARG A 303 -28.95 5.68 29.05
C ARG A 303 -30.33 5.31 28.50
N ALA A 304 -30.53 4.06 28.10
CA ALA A 304 -31.82 3.58 27.61
C ALA A 304 -32.91 3.62 28.70
N GLU A 305 -32.56 3.28 29.95
CA GLU A 305 -33.46 3.39 31.11
C GLU A 305 -33.79 4.85 31.43
N ALA A 306 -32.80 5.75 31.42
CA ALA A 306 -33.02 7.18 31.62
C ALA A 306 -33.99 7.76 30.58
N LYS A 307 -33.84 7.38 29.30
CA LYS A 307 -34.78 7.76 28.22
C LYS A 307 -36.22 7.24 28.46
N LYS A 308 -36.36 5.98 28.90
CA LYS A 308 -37.69 5.41 29.27
C LYS A 308 -38.36 6.17 30.40
N LEU A 309 -37.59 6.62 31.40
CA LEU A 309 -38.07 7.41 32.52
C LEU A 309 -38.19 8.92 32.19
N LYS A 310 -37.97 9.31 30.93
CA LYS A 310 -37.95 10.71 30.44
C LYS A 310 -36.94 11.62 31.16
N ASN A 311 -35.88 11.02 31.76
CA ASN A 311 -34.76 11.74 32.31
C ASN A 311 -33.74 12.01 31.22
N PHE A 312 -34.02 13.01 30.36
CA PHE A 312 -33.17 13.34 29.22
C PHE A 312 -31.83 13.97 29.65
N GLU A 313 -31.79 14.69 30.78
CA GLU A 313 -30.57 15.26 31.33
C GLU A 313 -29.53 14.15 31.65
N LEU A 314 -29.94 13.09 32.34
CA LEU A 314 -29.08 11.94 32.59
C LEU A 314 -28.66 11.23 31.30
N ALA A 315 -29.58 11.07 30.34
CA ALA A 315 -29.29 10.40 29.09
C ALA A 315 -28.26 11.17 28.24
N ASP A 316 -28.31 12.51 28.25
CA ASP A 316 -27.35 13.37 27.54
C ASP A 316 -26.01 13.42 28.29
N SER A 317 -26.01 13.51 29.64
CA SER A 317 -24.78 13.40 30.42
C SER A 317 -24.01 12.10 30.16
N ILE A 318 -24.70 10.96 30.06
CA ILE A 318 -24.06 9.67 29.72
C ILE A 318 -23.45 9.72 28.30
N ARG A 319 -24.13 10.31 27.33
CA ARG A 319 -23.59 10.48 25.96
C ARG A 319 -22.31 11.32 25.97
N ASP A 320 -22.32 12.43 26.71
CA ASP A 320 -21.18 13.35 26.80
C ASP A 320 -19.99 12.68 27.48
N ILE A 321 -20.20 11.96 28.59
CA ILE A 321 -19.16 11.19 29.29
C ILE A 321 -18.50 10.18 28.34
N LEU A 322 -19.29 9.44 27.55
CA LEU A 322 -18.74 8.48 26.57
C LEU A 322 -18.01 9.19 25.43
N ASN A 323 -18.57 10.31 24.92
CA ASN A 323 -17.92 11.11 23.88
C ASN A 323 -16.57 11.69 24.33
N ASP A 324 -16.47 12.16 25.59
CA ASP A 324 -15.21 12.66 26.18
C ASP A 324 -14.19 11.53 26.32
N LYS A 325 -14.64 10.29 26.55
CA LYS A 325 -13.79 9.09 26.53
C LYS A 325 -13.44 8.60 25.12
N GLY A 326 -13.90 9.30 24.08
CA GLY A 326 -13.62 8.92 22.70
C GLY A 326 -14.58 7.88 22.08
N ILE A 327 -15.77 7.70 22.68
CA ILE A 327 -16.82 6.77 22.20
C ILE A 327 -17.99 7.57 21.64
N ILE A 328 -18.41 7.26 20.42
CA ILE A 328 -19.58 7.84 19.75
C ILE A 328 -20.75 6.86 19.86
N LEU A 329 -21.92 7.38 20.25
CA LEU A 329 -23.16 6.59 20.27
C LEU A 329 -24.01 6.90 19.02
N ASN A 330 -24.44 5.84 18.34
CA ASN A 330 -25.30 5.89 17.17
C ASN A 330 -26.68 5.29 17.54
N ASP A 331 -27.70 6.15 17.58
CA ASP A 331 -29.08 5.74 17.88
C ASP A 331 -29.79 5.31 16.60
N SER A 332 -30.43 4.15 16.61
CA SER A 332 -31.29 3.64 15.55
C SER A 332 -32.63 3.18 16.11
N ARG A 333 -33.57 2.72 15.25
CA ARG A 333 -34.81 2.10 15.68
C ARG A 333 -34.59 0.74 16.34
N GLU A 334 -33.51 0.07 16.05
CA GLU A 334 -33.15 -1.26 16.55
C GLU A 334 -32.36 -1.18 17.86
N GLY A 335 -31.88 0.01 18.23
CA GLY A 335 -31.12 0.24 19.45
C GLY A 335 -30.02 1.28 19.33
N THR A 336 -29.16 1.34 20.32
CA THR A 336 -27.98 2.20 20.34
C THR A 336 -26.74 1.34 20.09
N THR A 337 -25.97 1.65 19.05
CA THR A 337 -24.64 1.10 18.80
C THR A 337 -23.58 2.13 19.16
N TRP A 338 -22.32 1.72 19.17
CA TRP A 338 -21.22 2.60 19.50
C TRP A 338 -20.02 2.41 18.57
N ASP A 339 -19.24 3.47 18.43
CA ASP A 339 -18.00 3.51 17.67
C ASP A 339 -16.89 4.25 18.40
N VAL A 340 -15.64 4.03 17.99
CA VAL A 340 -14.48 4.77 18.51
C VAL A 340 -14.27 6.04 17.68
N LYS A 341 -14.30 7.19 18.32
CA LYS A 341 -14.20 8.52 17.68
C LYS A 341 -12.95 8.67 16.79
N ALA A 342 -11.83 8.08 17.19
CA ALA A 342 -10.58 8.15 16.45
C ALA A 342 -10.63 7.43 15.09
N LEU A 343 -11.52 6.42 14.96
CA LEU A 343 -11.74 5.69 13.70
C LEU A 343 -12.77 6.37 12.79
N TYR A 344 -13.50 7.34 13.31
CA TYR A 344 -14.64 7.98 12.60
C TYR A 344 -14.27 9.31 11.92
N LYS A 345 -13.01 9.72 11.93
CA LYS A 345 -12.58 11.06 11.48
C LYS A 345 -12.76 11.35 9.98
N ILE A 346 -13.20 10.39 9.16
CA ILE A 346 -13.18 10.52 7.70
C ILE A 346 -14.57 10.50 7.06
N GLY A 347 -15.62 10.22 7.79
CA GLY A 347 -16.99 10.13 7.26
C GLY A 347 -17.88 11.35 7.48
N GLY A 348 -17.34 12.46 7.95
CA GLY A 348 -18.09 13.69 8.21
C GLY A 348 -17.83 14.77 7.17
#